data_f05d2df9fdec14367461db12cd612e2f
#
_entry.id   f05d2df9fdec14367461db12cd612e2f
#
_cell.length_a   1.000
_cell.length_b   1.000
_cell.length_c   1.000
_cell.angle_alpha   90.00
_cell.angle_beta   90.00
_cell.angle_gamma   90.00
#
_symmetry.space_group_name_H-M   'P 1'
#
loop_
_entity.id
_entity.type
_entity.pdbx_description
1 polymer ?
#
loop_
_entity_poly.entity_id
_entity_poly.type
_entity_poly.pdbx_seq_one_letter_code
_entity_poly.pdbx_strand_id
1 'polypeptide(L)'
;MKNFCSYIKNDKYAIGCTGQTVYLYDSECTEIAKFKDLPYAYVSVISPNGDIFVVKTTEGRLAVYSFETLSLVKKFRYSKVNGAQDDGFCFSSDGKYFINVERQGDELHSAISVYDTDDFTRISQLLLGDRMMISHIELVDGEYYVLGFMRGSNGVLSDCFVGKFTENDIEEVHLISEREHEFYNDYFSLKIMGFTEKAYEWDHFEITLDKLKNANHSLANLWKYYNEK
;
A
#
# COMPACT_ATOMS: atom_id res chain seq x y z
N MET A 1 -17.07 -19.54 -8.09
CA MET A 1 -16.18 -18.94 -7.07
C MET A 1 -15.65 -17.64 -7.69
N LYS A 2 -15.68 -16.51 -6.96
CA LYS A 2 -15.14 -15.25 -7.48
C LYS A 2 -13.61 -15.29 -7.33
N ASN A 3 -12.88 -14.90 -8.36
CA ASN A 3 -11.43 -14.82 -8.32
C ASN A 3 -11.04 -13.41 -7.88
N PHE A 4 -10.71 -13.24 -6.61
CA PHE A 4 -10.23 -11.96 -6.08
C PHE A 4 -8.73 -11.80 -6.39
N CYS A 5 -8.34 -10.60 -6.86
CA CYS A 5 -6.94 -10.20 -6.93
C CYS A 5 -6.45 -9.68 -5.58
N SER A 6 -7.34 -9.17 -4.73
CA SER A 6 -7.06 -8.84 -3.33
C SER A 6 -8.30 -9.07 -2.47
N TYR A 7 -8.05 -9.29 -1.19
CA TYR A 7 -9.09 -9.49 -0.19
C TYR A 7 -8.60 -9.00 1.17
N ILE A 8 -9.31 -8.03 1.75
CA ILE A 8 -9.02 -7.57 3.11
C ILE A 8 -10.26 -7.69 3.98
N LYS A 9 -10.05 -7.80 5.27
CA LYS A 9 -11.13 -7.85 6.26
C LYS A 9 -10.75 -7.16 7.56
N ASN A 10 -11.76 -6.69 8.26
CA ASN A 10 -11.73 -6.37 9.68
C ASN A 10 -12.84 -7.16 10.40
N ASP A 11 -13.13 -6.81 11.65
CA ASP A 11 -14.15 -7.51 12.45
C ASP A 11 -15.58 -7.37 11.90
N LYS A 12 -15.86 -6.35 11.09
CA LYS A 12 -17.20 -6.03 10.59
C LYS A 12 -17.39 -6.32 9.11
N TYR A 13 -16.36 -6.08 8.31
CA TYR A 13 -16.46 -6.09 6.85
C TYR A 13 -15.31 -6.84 6.19
N ALA A 14 -15.60 -7.36 5.01
CA ALA A 14 -14.61 -7.89 4.10
C ALA A 14 -14.78 -7.29 2.70
N ILE A 15 -13.67 -6.94 2.04
CA ILE A 15 -13.66 -6.31 0.73
C ILE A 15 -12.83 -7.18 -0.20
N GLY A 16 -13.40 -7.54 -1.35
CA GLY A 16 -12.72 -8.30 -2.40
C GLY A 16 -12.72 -7.54 -3.73
N CYS A 17 -11.54 -7.36 -4.32
CA CYS A 17 -11.37 -6.76 -5.64
C CYS A 17 -11.17 -7.84 -6.70
N THR A 18 -11.79 -7.69 -7.87
CA THR A 18 -11.65 -8.63 -9.00
C THR A 18 -11.11 -7.96 -10.28
N GLY A 19 -10.59 -6.75 -10.19
CA GLY A 19 -10.19 -5.94 -11.34
C GLY A 19 -11.34 -5.23 -12.04
N GLN A 20 -12.58 -5.71 -11.94
CA GLN A 20 -13.76 -5.10 -12.57
C GLN A 20 -14.85 -4.73 -11.57
N THR A 21 -14.85 -5.37 -10.41
CA THR A 21 -15.88 -5.18 -9.39
C THR A 21 -15.24 -5.25 -8.03
N VAL A 22 -15.65 -4.35 -7.16
CA VAL A 22 -15.36 -4.37 -5.73
C VAL A 22 -16.57 -4.93 -5.03
N TYR A 23 -16.39 -5.97 -4.24
CA TYR A 23 -17.43 -6.63 -3.46
C TYR A 23 -17.24 -6.32 -1.99
N LEU A 24 -18.34 -5.97 -1.33
CA LEU A 24 -18.38 -5.74 0.11
C LEU A 24 -19.23 -6.82 0.76
N TYR A 25 -18.70 -7.42 1.82
CA TYR A 25 -19.34 -8.45 2.63
C TYR A 25 -19.40 -8.00 4.08
N ASP A 26 -20.38 -8.49 4.82
CA ASP A 26 -20.42 -8.40 6.28
C ASP A 26 -19.51 -9.44 6.95
N SER A 27 -19.52 -9.46 8.29
CA SER A 27 -18.75 -10.42 9.11
C SER A 27 -19.16 -11.89 8.90
N GLU A 28 -20.37 -12.14 8.40
CA GLU A 28 -20.90 -13.47 8.09
C GLU A 28 -20.62 -13.90 6.64
N CYS A 29 -19.82 -13.10 5.91
CA CYS A 29 -19.52 -13.31 4.49
C CYS A 29 -20.73 -13.19 3.56
N THR A 30 -21.78 -12.48 3.98
CA THR A 30 -22.94 -12.13 3.13
C THR A 30 -22.58 -10.92 2.27
N GLU A 31 -22.81 -10.99 0.96
CA GLU A 31 -22.62 -9.84 0.06
C GLU A 31 -23.65 -8.77 0.35
N ILE A 32 -23.19 -7.59 0.82
CA ILE A 32 -24.05 -6.44 1.14
C ILE A 32 -24.01 -5.35 0.08
N ALA A 33 -22.91 -5.25 -0.67
CA ALA A 33 -22.82 -4.31 -1.79
C ALA A 33 -21.81 -4.79 -2.85
N LYS A 34 -21.93 -4.22 -4.05
CA LYS A 34 -20.95 -4.35 -5.13
C LYS A 34 -20.86 -3.05 -5.92
N PHE A 35 -19.63 -2.67 -6.26
CA PHE A 35 -19.32 -1.42 -6.97
C PHE A 35 -18.62 -1.75 -8.30
N LYS A 36 -19.07 -1.12 -9.38
CA LYS A 36 -18.54 -1.33 -10.74
C LYS A 36 -18.00 -0.03 -11.36
N ASP A 37 -17.88 1.00 -10.56
CA ASP A 37 -17.50 2.35 -11.02
C ASP A 37 -16.00 2.49 -11.26
N LEU A 38 -15.21 1.50 -10.87
CA LEU A 38 -13.77 1.58 -10.87
C LEU A 38 -13.17 0.39 -11.62
N PRO A 39 -12.88 0.52 -12.92
CA PRO A 39 -12.15 -0.52 -13.66
C PRO A 39 -10.73 -0.66 -13.11
N TYR A 40 -10.19 -1.86 -13.22
CA TYR A 40 -8.85 -2.21 -12.76
C TYR A 40 -8.62 -2.03 -11.25
N ALA A 41 -9.71 -2.11 -10.45
CA ALA A 41 -9.63 -2.15 -8.99
C ALA A 41 -8.81 -3.37 -8.54
N TYR A 42 -7.72 -3.13 -7.82
CA TYR A 42 -6.82 -4.23 -7.52
C TYR A 42 -6.50 -4.39 -6.03
N VAL A 43 -6.47 -3.30 -5.28
CA VAL A 43 -6.20 -3.35 -3.83
C VAL A 43 -7.10 -2.37 -3.08
N SER A 44 -7.40 -2.68 -1.82
CA SER A 44 -8.24 -1.85 -0.96
C SER A 44 -7.69 -1.78 0.46
N VAL A 45 -8.07 -0.75 1.19
CA VAL A 45 -7.74 -0.55 2.60
C VAL A 45 -8.94 0.03 3.34
N ILE A 46 -9.15 -0.42 4.56
CA ILE A 46 -10.21 0.06 5.46
C ILE A 46 -9.60 1.11 6.39
N SER A 47 -10.31 2.23 6.60
CA SER A 47 -9.89 3.26 7.56
C SER A 47 -9.87 2.70 9.00
N PRO A 48 -8.99 3.22 9.87
CA PRO A 48 -8.89 2.74 11.26
C PRO A 48 -10.19 2.85 12.06
N ASN A 49 -10.98 3.91 11.81
CA ASN A 49 -12.30 4.15 12.43
C ASN A 49 -13.43 3.32 11.77
N GLY A 50 -13.15 2.69 10.60
CA GLY A 50 -14.09 1.79 9.95
C GLY A 50 -15.29 2.46 9.28
N ASP A 51 -15.21 3.74 8.95
CA ASP A 51 -16.27 4.52 8.30
C ASP A 51 -16.16 4.55 6.77
N ILE A 52 -14.94 4.45 6.25
CA ILE A 52 -14.66 4.43 4.82
C ILE A 52 -13.67 3.31 4.44
N PHE A 53 -13.66 3.01 3.16
CA PHE A 53 -12.57 2.25 2.55
C PHE A 53 -12.13 2.90 1.25
N VAL A 54 -10.84 2.74 0.94
CA VAL A 54 -10.20 3.26 -0.25
C VAL A 54 -9.81 2.09 -1.16
N VAL A 55 -10.05 2.25 -2.44
CA VAL A 55 -9.67 1.28 -3.48
C VAL A 55 -8.72 1.95 -4.46
N LYS A 56 -7.57 1.31 -4.73
CA LYS A 56 -6.62 1.72 -5.76
C LYS A 56 -6.79 0.90 -7.03
N THR A 57 -6.48 1.53 -8.16
CA THR A 57 -6.45 0.87 -9.47
C THR A 57 -5.05 0.87 -10.05
N THR A 58 -4.77 -0.08 -10.94
CA THR A 58 -3.54 -0.09 -11.74
C THR A 58 -3.46 1.05 -12.77
N GLU A 59 -4.50 1.89 -12.87
CA GLU A 59 -4.52 3.08 -13.74
C GLU A 59 -4.30 4.39 -13.00
N GLY A 60 -3.77 4.35 -11.77
CA GLY A 60 -3.50 5.56 -10.98
C GLY A 60 -4.76 6.29 -10.53
N ARG A 61 -5.80 5.58 -10.16
CA ARG A 61 -7.04 6.13 -9.60
C ARG A 61 -7.28 5.64 -8.18
N LEU A 62 -7.93 6.50 -7.40
CA LEU A 62 -8.48 6.17 -6.09
C LEU A 62 -10.00 6.32 -6.13
N ALA A 63 -10.70 5.43 -5.45
CA ALA A 63 -12.12 5.56 -5.14
C ALA A 63 -12.32 5.34 -3.64
N VAL A 64 -13.07 6.23 -3.03
CA VAL A 64 -13.43 6.23 -1.62
C VAL A 64 -14.89 5.88 -1.49
N TYR A 65 -15.20 4.92 -0.65
CA TYR A 65 -16.56 4.46 -0.39
C TYR A 65 -16.89 4.58 1.08
N SER A 66 -18.13 4.93 1.39
CA SER A 66 -18.66 4.96 2.75
C SER A 66 -19.29 3.63 3.12
N PHE A 67 -19.00 3.12 4.30
CA PHE A 67 -19.69 1.96 4.87
C PHE A 67 -21.11 2.30 5.33
N GLU A 68 -21.36 3.53 5.76
CA GLU A 68 -22.69 3.98 6.21
C GLU A 68 -23.70 4.02 5.04
N THR A 69 -23.30 4.68 3.95
CA THR A 69 -24.20 4.90 2.79
C THR A 69 -24.08 3.83 1.73
N LEU A 70 -23.12 2.92 1.82
CA LEU A 70 -22.78 1.90 0.82
C LEU A 70 -22.64 2.49 -0.58
N SER A 71 -22.03 3.66 -0.68
CA SER A 71 -21.90 4.41 -1.92
C SER A 71 -20.52 5.03 -2.12
N LEU A 72 -20.24 5.37 -3.38
CA LEU A 72 -19.04 6.11 -3.76
C LEU A 72 -19.11 7.54 -3.21
N VAL A 73 -18.12 7.91 -2.39
CA VAL A 73 -17.96 9.27 -1.85
C VAL A 73 -17.15 10.13 -2.81
N LYS A 74 -16.01 9.63 -3.25
CA LYS A 74 -15.12 10.36 -4.16
C LYS A 74 -14.35 9.40 -5.07
N LYS A 75 -14.11 9.86 -6.29
CA LYS A 75 -13.21 9.19 -7.24
C LYS A 75 -12.36 10.21 -7.96
N PHE A 76 -11.06 9.98 -8.01
CA PHE A 76 -10.13 10.88 -8.68
C PHE A 76 -8.92 10.13 -9.23
N ARG A 77 -8.20 10.77 -10.12
CA ARG A 77 -6.95 10.27 -10.68
C ARG A 77 -5.77 10.98 -10.01
N TYR A 78 -4.90 10.22 -9.38
CA TYR A 78 -3.69 10.73 -8.74
C TYR A 78 -2.44 10.62 -9.62
N SER A 79 -2.42 9.66 -10.54
CA SER A 79 -1.31 9.46 -11.49
C SER A 79 -1.83 9.29 -12.90
N LYS A 80 -1.03 9.73 -13.88
CA LYS A 80 -1.31 9.52 -15.33
C LYS A 80 -0.61 8.27 -15.87
N VAL A 81 0.22 7.62 -15.07
CA VAL A 81 0.92 6.40 -15.44
C VAL A 81 -0.06 5.24 -15.44
N ASN A 82 -0.11 4.49 -16.54
CA ASN A 82 -0.91 3.28 -16.66
C ASN A 82 -0.08 2.06 -16.30
N GLY A 83 -0.72 1.05 -15.70
CA GLY A 83 -0.04 -0.19 -15.29
C GLY A 83 0.79 -0.04 -14.01
N ALA A 84 0.67 1.09 -13.30
CA ALA A 84 1.35 1.29 -12.04
C ALA A 84 0.67 0.45 -10.95
N GLN A 85 1.36 -0.51 -10.42
CA GLN A 85 0.99 -1.24 -9.22
C GLN A 85 1.74 -0.62 -8.04
N ASP A 86 1.27 0.55 -7.59
CA ASP A 86 1.82 1.22 -6.42
C ASP A 86 1.06 0.74 -5.19
N ASP A 87 1.67 -0.16 -4.42
CA ASP A 87 1.04 -0.78 -3.26
C ASP A 87 1.21 0.07 -1.98
N GLY A 88 2.10 1.07 -2.01
CA GLY A 88 2.38 1.90 -0.86
C GLY A 88 1.24 2.86 -0.53
N PHE A 89 0.58 2.62 0.58
CA PHE A 89 -0.39 3.52 1.18
C PHE A 89 -0.63 3.13 2.64
N CYS A 90 -1.03 4.09 3.46
CA CYS A 90 -1.52 3.84 4.82
C CYS A 90 -2.43 4.98 5.28
N PHE A 91 -3.21 4.74 6.33
CA PHE A 91 -3.88 5.81 7.06
C PHE A 91 -3.01 6.26 8.23
N SER A 92 -3.21 7.50 8.70
CA SER A 92 -2.78 7.91 10.03
C SER A 92 -3.52 7.11 11.11
N SER A 93 -2.95 7.02 12.31
CA SER A 93 -3.55 6.23 13.39
C SER A 93 -4.94 6.71 13.82
N ASP A 94 -5.20 8.01 13.69
CA ASP A 94 -6.51 8.62 13.98
C ASP A 94 -7.46 8.62 12.76
N GLY A 95 -7.01 8.12 11.62
CA GLY A 95 -7.79 8.04 10.39
C GLY A 95 -8.03 9.36 9.67
N LYS A 96 -7.43 10.48 10.14
CA LYS A 96 -7.64 11.80 9.51
C LYS A 96 -6.88 12.02 8.23
N TYR A 97 -5.80 11.27 8.02
CA TYR A 97 -4.97 11.39 6.84
C TYR A 97 -4.84 10.07 6.12
N PHE A 98 -4.85 10.13 4.80
CA PHE A 98 -4.51 9.03 3.92
C PHE A 98 -3.22 9.36 3.18
N ILE A 99 -2.20 8.55 3.40
CA ILE A 99 -0.89 8.70 2.77
C ILE A 99 -0.81 7.73 1.59
N ASN A 100 -0.47 8.24 0.41
CA ASN A 100 -0.45 7.47 -0.82
C ASN A 100 0.87 7.63 -1.56
N VAL A 101 1.50 6.53 -1.89
CA VAL A 101 2.63 6.50 -2.82
C VAL A 101 2.09 6.57 -4.24
N GLU A 102 2.66 7.44 -5.05
CA GLU A 102 2.20 7.76 -6.40
C GLU A 102 3.36 7.72 -7.37
N ARG A 103 3.18 7.07 -8.50
CA ARG A 103 4.15 7.14 -9.58
C ARG A 103 3.96 8.42 -10.39
N GLN A 104 5.03 9.15 -10.63
CA GLN A 104 5.00 10.46 -11.26
C GLN A 104 5.71 10.49 -12.62
N GLY A 105 5.24 11.40 -13.47
CA GLY A 105 5.88 11.83 -14.71
C GLY A 105 6.09 10.72 -15.72
N ASP A 106 7.33 10.44 -15.99
CA ASP A 106 7.84 9.48 -16.95
C ASP A 106 8.11 8.08 -16.35
N GLU A 107 7.49 7.78 -15.21
CA GLU A 107 7.62 6.50 -14.49
C GLU A 107 8.97 6.30 -13.76
N LEU A 108 9.78 7.33 -13.65
CA LEU A 108 11.13 7.20 -13.11
C LEU A 108 11.27 7.56 -11.63
N HIS A 109 10.23 8.12 -11.01
CA HIS A 109 10.24 8.47 -9.59
C HIS A 109 8.87 8.37 -8.94
N SER A 110 8.86 8.27 -7.62
CA SER A 110 7.65 8.30 -6.82
C SER A 110 7.40 9.69 -6.23
N ALA A 111 6.16 9.94 -5.83
CA ALA A 111 5.78 10.98 -4.90
C ALA A 111 5.04 10.36 -3.73
N ILE A 112 5.07 10.99 -2.58
CA ILE A 112 4.24 10.64 -1.43
C ILE A 112 3.27 11.79 -1.21
N SER A 113 1.97 11.52 -1.35
CA SER A 113 0.90 12.50 -1.16
C SER A 113 0.12 12.21 0.11
N VAL A 114 -0.20 13.27 0.85
CA VAL A 114 -1.06 13.23 2.04
C VAL A 114 -2.40 13.85 1.68
N TYR A 115 -3.47 13.13 1.95
CA TYR A 115 -4.85 13.55 1.74
C TYR A 115 -5.58 13.68 3.08
N ASP A 116 -6.38 14.74 3.22
CA ASP A 116 -7.38 14.82 4.27
C ASP A 116 -8.49 13.81 4.00
N THR A 117 -8.90 13.04 4.98
CA THR A 117 -9.93 12.00 4.77
C THR A 117 -11.35 12.52 4.79
N ASP A 118 -11.60 13.74 5.26
CA ASP A 118 -12.94 14.33 5.25
C ASP A 118 -13.43 14.59 3.82
N ASP A 119 -12.56 15.06 2.95
CA ASP A 119 -12.92 15.39 1.57
C ASP A 119 -11.96 14.85 0.50
N PHE A 120 -10.92 14.14 0.90
CA PHE A 120 -9.84 13.66 0.04
C PHE A 120 -9.19 14.76 -0.80
N THR A 121 -9.04 15.94 -0.21
CA THR A 121 -8.21 17.00 -0.76
C THR A 121 -6.75 16.73 -0.40
N ARG A 122 -5.86 16.84 -1.40
CA ARG A 122 -4.42 16.69 -1.16
C ARG A 122 -3.88 17.87 -0.38
N ILE A 123 -3.36 17.61 0.83
CA ILE A 123 -2.79 18.59 1.74
C ILE A 123 -1.33 18.89 1.36
N SER A 124 -0.56 17.83 1.15
CA SER A 124 0.85 17.93 0.81
C SER A 124 1.27 16.87 -0.20
N GLN A 125 2.41 17.10 -0.86
CA GLN A 125 3.04 16.14 -1.75
C GLN A 125 4.55 16.32 -1.68
N LEU A 126 5.25 15.28 -1.29
CA LEU A 126 6.69 15.17 -1.43
C LEU A 126 7.01 14.55 -2.79
N LEU A 127 7.63 15.33 -3.68
CA LEU A 127 8.20 14.81 -4.93
C LEU A 127 9.59 14.30 -4.65
N LEU A 128 9.82 13.02 -4.88
CA LEU A 128 11.11 12.41 -4.64
C LEU A 128 12.10 12.73 -5.77
N GLY A 129 13.38 12.59 -5.46
CA GLY A 129 14.46 12.77 -6.41
C GLY A 129 14.35 11.84 -7.61
N ASP A 130 15.03 12.23 -8.69
CA ASP A 130 15.04 11.47 -9.95
C ASP A 130 15.39 10.00 -9.72
N ARG A 131 14.57 9.11 -10.26
CA ARG A 131 14.68 7.64 -10.14
C ARG A 131 14.46 7.03 -8.76
N MET A 132 14.13 7.82 -7.73
CA MET A 132 13.80 7.28 -6.42
C MET A 132 12.37 6.70 -6.44
N MET A 133 12.26 5.43 -6.12
CA MET A 133 11.00 4.69 -6.10
C MET A 133 10.71 4.23 -4.68
N ILE A 134 9.46 4.40 -4.27
CA ILE A 134 8.95 3.84 -3.02
C ILE A 134 8.06 2.65 -3.34
N SER A 135 8.38 1.52 -2.72
CA SER A 135 7.60 0.29 -2.83
C SER A 135 6.45 0.27 -1.82
N HIS A 136 6.76 0.57 -0.56
CA HIS A 136 5.79 0.52 0.54
C HIS A 136 6.01 1.63 1.54
N ILE A 137 4.94 1.97 2.26
CA ILE A 137 4.94 2.85 3.43
C ILE A 137 4.16 2.19 4.56
N GLU A 138 4.66 2.27 5.77
CA GLU A 138 4.05 1.71 6.96
C GLU A 138 4.08 2.72 8.11
N LEU A 139 2.96 2.84 8.84
CA LEU A 139 2.89 3.61 10.08
C LEU A 139 3.09 2.67 11.26
N VAL A 140 4.11 2.93 12.08
CA VAL A 140 4.41 2.17 13.30
C VAL A 140 4.73 3.16 14.43
N ASP A 141 4.03 3.05 15.55
CA ASP A 141 4.24 3.88 16.75
C ASP A 141 4.24 5.41 16.46
N GLY A 142 3.45 5.85 15.48
CA GLY A 142 3.32 7.26 15.10
C GLY A 142 4.37 7.77 14.12
N GLU A 143 5.31 6.95 13.71
CA GLU A 143 6.33 7.25 12.70
C GLU A 143 6.04 6.50 11.40
N TYR A 144 6.32 7.14 10.25
CA TYR A 144 6.16 6.53 8.94
C TYR A 144 7.51 6.01 8.45
N TYR A 145 7.53 4.73 8.07
CA TYR A 145 8.70 4.07 7.49
C TYR A 145 8.44 3.73 6.03
N VAL A 146 9.46 3.86 5.20
CA VAL A 146 9.37 3.58 3.76
C VAL A 146 10.39 2.53 3.35
N LEU A 147 9.98 1.67 2.41
CA LEU A 147 10.84 0.78 1.66
C LEU A 147 10.98 1.33 0.25
N GLY A 148 12.20 1.49 -0.24
CA GLY A 148 12.42 2.05 -1.56
C GLY A 148 13.70 1.56 -2.22
N PHE A 149 13.92 2.06 -3.44
CA PHE A 149 15.09 1.76 -4.25
C PHE A 149 15.35 2.87 -5.27
N MET A 150 16.58 2.93 -5.79
CA MET A 150 16.91 3.74 -6.95
C MET A 150 16.74 2.90 -8.23
N ARG A 151 16.07 3.44 -9.22
CA ARG A 151 15.92 2.80 -10.52
C ARG A 151 17.10 3.16 -11.42
N GLY A 152 17.94 2.19 -11.72
CA GLY A 152 19.07 2.36 -12.64
C GLY A 152 18.63 2.72 -14.07
N SER A 153 19.56 3.26 -14.86
CA SER A 153 19.32 3.67 -16.26
C SER A 153 18.88 2.53 -17.18
N ASN A 154 19.22 1.30 -16.83
CA ASN A 154 18.82 0.07 -17.52
C ASN A 154 17.48 -0.51 -17.01
N GLY A 155 16.80 0.20 -16.09
CA GLY A 155 15.57 -0.26 -15.44
C GLY A 155 15.77 -1.27 -14.32
N VAL A 156 17.01 -1.63 -14.02
CA VAL A 156 17.36 -2.53 -12.92
C VAL A 156 17.30 -1.75 -11.60
N LEU A 157 16.85 -2.43 -10.57
CA LEU A 157 16.79 -1.96 -9.20
C LEU A 157 18.21 -1.81 -8.65
N SER A 158 18.49 -0.71 -7.97
CA SER A 158 19.76 -0.47 -7.29
C SER A 158 19.53 0.30 -5.98
N ASP A 159 20.55 0.38 -5.14
CA ASP A 159 20.55 1.18 -3.91
C ASP A 159 19.22 1.09 -3.15
N CYS A 160 18.85 -0.14 -2.79
CA CYS A 160 17.67 -0.40 -2.01
C CYS A 160 17.81 0.17 -0.61
N PHE A 161 16.74 0.70 -0.06
CA PHE A 161 16.81 1.36 1.24
C PHE A 161 15.54 1.19 2.08
N VAL A 162 15.71 1.38 3.38
CA VAL A 162 14.66 1.67 4.34
C VAL A 162 14.95 3.03 4.97
N GLY A 163 13.92 3.84 5.20
CA GLY A 163 14.07 5.18 5.77
C GLY A 163 12.80 5.62 6.48
N LYS A 164 12.85 6.80 7.10
CA LYS A 164 11.68 7.45 7.70
C LYS A 164 11.13 8.51 6.75
N PHE A 165 9.83 8.53 6.59
CA PHE A 165 9.12 9.57 5.86
C PHE A 165 8.66 10.66 6.83
N THR A 166 9.03 11.90 6.51
CA THR A 166 8.50 13.12 7.11
C THR A 166 7.72 13.92 6.05
N GLU A 167 6.99 14.94 6.46
CA GLU A 167 6.27 15.79 5.49
C GLU A 167 7.18 16.47 4.46
N ASN A 168 8.48 16.59 4.77
CA ASN A 168 9.44 17.34 3.97
C ASN A 168 10.45 16.48 3.21
N ASP A 169 10.75 15.25 3.70
CA ASP A 169 11.80 14.41 3.13
C ASP A 169 11.70 12.95 3.57
N ILE A 170 12.57 12.11 3.00
CA ILE A 170 12.90 10.80 3.53
C ILE A 170 14.23 10.91 4.26
N GLU A 171 14.19 10.73 5.55
CA GLU A 171 15.31 10.91 6.46
C GLU A 171 15.82 9.58 7.01
N GLU A 172 17.01 9.61 7.64
CA GLU A 172 17.60 8.46 8.32
C GLU A 172 17.62 7.20 7.45
N VAL A 173 18.09 7.36 6.21
CA VAL A 173 18.10 6.31 5.18
C VAL A 173 19.23 5.32 5.42
N HIS A 174 18.88 4.02 5.46
CA HIS A 174 19.82 2.91 5.52
C HIS A 174 19.76 2.09 4.24
N LEU A 175 20.91 1.86 3.62
CA LEU A 175 21.00 0.96 2.47
C LEU A 175 20.83 -0.49 2.94
N ILE A 176 20.05 -1.24 2.19
CA ILE A 176 19.78 -2.66 2.39
C ILE A 176 20.14 -3.45 1.12
N SER A 177 20.28 -4.74 1.22
CA SER A 177 20.52 -5.58 0.05
C SER A 177 19.26 -5.66 -0.84
N GLU A 178 19.46 -5.84 -2.15
CA GLU A 178 18.36 -6.09 -3.09
C GLU A 178 17.49 -7.28 -2.64
N ARG A 179 18.12 -8.31 -2.08
CA ARG A 179 17.44 -9.50 -1.56
C ARG A 179 16.53 -9.21 -0.38
N GLU A 180 16.95 -8.33 0.54
CA GLU A 180 16.12 -7.88 1.66
C GLU A 180 14.97 -7.02 1.16
N HIS A 181 15.24 -6.13 0.21
CA HIS A 181 14.20 -5.32 -0.42
C HIS A 181 13.14 -6.21 -1.08
N GLU A 182 13.55 -7.19 -1.89
CA GLU A 182 12.65 -8.12 -2.57
C GLU A 182 11.78 -8.87 -1.57
N PHE A 183 12.38 -9.41 -0.49
CA PHE A 183 11.66 -10.10 0.57
C PHE A 183 10.56 -9.21 1.20
N TYR A 184 10.92 -7.99 1.62
CA TYR A 184 9.96 -7.08 2.25
C TYR A 184 8.92 -6.56 1.26
N ASN A 185 9.31 -6.27 0.03
CA ASN A 185 8.39 -5.87 -1.02
C ASN A 185 7.28 -6.89 -1.22
N ASP A 186 7.63 -8.16 -1.32
CA ASP A 186 6.64 -9.20 -1.54
C ASP A 186 5.85 -9.51 -0.28
N TYR A 187 6.48 -9.48 0.90
CA TYR A 187 5.77 -9.62 2.16
C TYR A 187 4.66 -8.58 2.30
N PHE A 188 4.96 -7.29 2.04
CA PHE A 188 3.97 -6.22 2.15
C PHE A 188 2.93 -6.28 1.03
N SER A 189 3.30 -6.60 -0.20
CA SER A 189 2.36 -6.79 -1.30
C SER A 189 1.36 -7.91 -0.98
N LEU A 190 1.82 -9.03 -0.46
CA LEU A 190 0.96 -10.13 -0.05
C LEU A 190 0.06 -9.77 1.13
N LYS A 191 0.57 -9.05 2.13
CA LYS A 191 -0.19 -8.56 3.27
C LYS A 191 -1.33 -7.63 2.81
N ILE A 192 -1.04 -6.69 1.91
CA ILE A 192 -2.03 -5.76 1.35
C ILE A 192 -3.06 -6.50 0.50
N MET A 193 -2.66 -7.53 -0.24
CA MET A 193 -3.59 -8.35 -1.02
C MET A 193 -4.37 -9.38 -0.20
N GLY A 194 -4.10 -9.50 1.10
CA GLY A 194 -4.79 -10.45 1.97
C GLY A 194 -4.35 -11.91 1.83
N PHE A 195 -3.15 -12.15 1.29
CA PHE A 195 -2.61 -13.50 1.08
C PHE A 195 -1.66 -13.99 2.18
N THR A 196 -1.60 -13.31 3.30
CA THR A 196 -0.72 -13.60 4.42
C THR A 196 -0.97 -14.96 5.10
N GLU A 197 -2.05 -15.65 4.75
CA GLU A 197 -2.37 -16.99 5.26
C GLU A 197 -1.79 -18.13 4.42
N LYS A 198 -1.15 -17.81 3.28
CA LYS A 198 -0.52 -18.83 2.42
C LYS A 198 0.96 -18.94 2.71
N ALA A 199 1.48 -20.18 2.67
CA ALA A 199 2.92 -20.41 2.61
C ALA A 199 3.42 -20.05 1.19
N TYR A 200 4.53 -19.30 1.12
CA TYR A 200 5.21 -19.01 -0.12
C TYR A 200 6.62 -19.60 -0.04
N GLU A 201 6.91 -20.48 -0.96
CA GLU A 201 8.27 -20.93 -1.24
C GLU A 201 8.83 -19.99 -2.31
N TRP A 202 9.91 -19.34 -1.97
CA TRP A 202 10.73 -18.58 -2.92
C TRP A 202 12.05 -19.27 -3.10
N ASP A 203 12.63 -19.12 -4.27
CA ASP A 203 13.95 -19.71 -4.61
C ASP A 203 15.05 -19.38 -3.60
N HIS A 204 14.84 -18.38 -2.74
CA HIS A 204 15.85 -17.87 -1.83
C HIS A 204 15.39 -17.73 -0.37
N PHE A 205 14.07 -17.76 -0.09
CA PHE A 205 13.49 -17.66 1.25
C PHE A 205 12.30 -18.60 1.39
N GLU A 206 12.38 -19.46 2.36
CA GLU A 206 11.23 -20.21 2.81
C GLU A 206 10.39 -19.30 3.73
N ILE A 207 9.34 -18.70 3.18
CA ILE A 207 8.35 -17.98 3.97
C ILE A 207 7.28 -19.00 4.34
N THR A 208 7.35 -19.54 5.54
CA THR A 208 6.28 -20.39 6.07
C THR A 208 5.20 -19.53 6.71
N LEU A 209 3.98 -20.05 6.77
CA LEU A 209 2.86 -19.42 7.47
C LEU A 209 3.23 -19.06 8.91
N ASP A 210 3.97 -19.93 9.60
CA ASP A 210 4.43 -19.70 10.97
C ASP A 210 5.44 -18.54 11.05
N LYS A 211 6.34 -18.42 10.10
CA LYS A 211 7.25 -17.28 10.00
C LYS A 211 6.50 -15.99 9.73
N LEU A 212 5.48 -15.99 8.87
CA LEU A 212 4.64 -14.83 8.60
C LEU A 212 3.81 -14.42 9.83
N LYS A 213 3.25 -15.37 10.58
CA LYS A 213 2.45 -15.09 11.77
C LYS A 213 3.27 -14.69 12.99
N ASN A 214 4.48 -15.26 13.14
CA ASN A 214 5.31 -15.10 14.32
C ASN A 214 6.41 -14.06 14.15
N ALA A 215 6.73 -13.67 12.93
CA ALA A 215 7.75 -12.67 12.68
C ALA A 215 7.09 -11.29 12.62
N ASN A 216 7.54 -10.41 13.48
CA ASN A 216 7.18 -8.99 13.43
C ASN A 216 7.97 -8.31 12.30
N HIS A 217 7.61 -8.66 11.05
CA HIS A 217 8.18 -8.05 9.86
C HIS A 217 7.52 -6.68 9.69
N SER A 218 8.16 -5.65 10.21
CA SER A 218 7.79 -4.26 9.99
C SER A 218 8.96 -3.49 9.42
N LEU A 219 8.68 -2.42 8.69
CA LEU A 219 9.72 -1.52 8.20
C LEU A 219 10.44 -0.83 9.36
N ALA A 220 9.73 -0.57 10.46
CA ALA A 220 10.32 -0.05 11.69
C ALA A 220 11.38 -1.00 12.26
N ASN A 221 11.13 -2.32 12.29
CA ASN A 221 12.09 -3.29 12.79
C ASN A 221 13.29 -3.44 11.84
N LEU A 222 13.05 -3.40 10.53
CA LEU A 222 14.12 -3.39 9.54
C LEU A 222 15.00 -2.15 9.71
N TRP A 223 14.39 -0.98 9.85
CA TRP A 223 15.10 0.28 10.07
C TRP A 223 15.93 0.25 11.37
N LYS A 224 15.35 -0.19 12.50
CA LYS A 224 16.03 -0.32 13.80
C LYS A 224 17.27 -1.24 13.69
N TYR A 225 17.13 -2.37 13.03
CA TYR A 225 18.26 -3.30 12.83
C TYR A 225 19.44 -2.65 12.12
N TYR A 226 19.20 -1.79 11.13
CA TYR A 226 20.27 -1.09 10.42
C TYR A 226 20.78 0.13 11.18
N ASN A 227 19.95 0.78 11.98
CA ASN A 227 20.35 1.92 12.81
C ASN A 227 21.24 1.53 14.01
N GLU A 228 21.18 0.28 14.45
CA GLU A 228 21.96 -0.25 15.57
C GLU A 228 23.27 -0.93 15.13
N LYS A 229 23.52 -1.08 13.83
CA LYS A 229 24.77 -1.58 13.24
C LYS A 229 25.84 -0.49 13.13
#